data_cb60fc5ca2cce98451eae6eda31e60c7
#
_entry.id   cb60fc5ca2cce98451eae6eda31e60c7
#
_cell.length_a   1.000
_cell.length_b   1.000
_cell.length_c   1.000
_cell.angle_alpha   90.00
_cell.angle_beta   90.00
_cell.angle_gamma   90.00
#
_symmetry.space_group_name_H-M   'P 1'
#
loop_
_entity.id
_entity.type
_entity.pdbx_description
1 polymer ?
#
loop_
_entity_poly.entity_id
_entity_poly.type
_entity_poly.pdbx_seq_one_letter_code
_entity_poly.pdbx_strand_id
1 'polypeptide(L)'
;MPNQANVQQTEQIRELFDNADVVLLTDFQGLTVEEINELRNQLRAADIRYKVCKNTLVNVVAQERGIDGLAPYLKGNTALATGTDPATSSKILLAFGEEHENFKVKGGILGTRIIDATGVEALKDMPSRDVMIARTVGIIGAPLTGLVNTLNQGSPITGMVNVLSGTIRQVTSVLSQVADQKKEAEDA
;
A
#
# COMPACT_ATOMS: atom_id res chain seq x y z
N MET A 1 2.60 -45.06 2.85
CA MET A 1 3.70 -44.49 2.04
C MET A 1 3.19 -43.21 1.39
N PRO A 2 3.88 -42.08 1.44
CA PRO A 2 3.45 -40.87 0.74
C PRO A 2 3.49 -41.17 -0.76
N ASN A 3 2.37 -40.88 -1.44
CA ASN A 3 2.24 -41.06 -2.87
C ASN A 3 3.20 -40.09 -3.57
N GLN A 4 4.02 -40.56 -4.53
CA GLN A 4 4.99 -39.71 -5.26
C GLN A 4 4.37 -38.43 -5.82
N ALA A 5 3.13 -38.49 -6.27
CA ALA A 5 2.37 -37.32 -6.71
C ALA A 5 2.15 -36.26 -5.58
N ASN A 6 1.91 -36.70 -4.34
CA ASN A 6 1.75 -35.80 -3.21
C ASN A 6 3.07 -35.14 -2.82
N VAL A 7 4.20 -35.85 -2.94
CA VAL A 7 5.55 -35.30 -2.66
C VAL A 7 5.88 -34.20 -3.66
N GLN A 8 5.66 -34.44 -4.95
CA GLN A 8 5.87 -33.43 -5.98
C GLN A 8 4.95 -32.20 -5.81
N GLN A 9 3.70 -32.41 -5.43
CA GLN A 9 2.78 -31.30 -5.15
C GLN A 9 3.21 -30.49 -3.92
N THR A 10 3.69 -31.15 -2.88
CA THR A 10 4.20 -30.48 -1.68
C THR A 10 5.43 -29.63 -2.01
N GLU A 11 6.34 -30.15 -2.84
CA GLU A 11 7.53 -29.41 -3.28
C GLU A 11 7.17 -28.17 -4.10
N GLN A 12 6.21 -28.31 -5.02
CA GLN A 12 5.67 -27.17 -5.76
C GLN A 12 4.97 -26.13 -4.87
N ILE A 13 4.28 -26.56 -3.81
CA ILE A 13 3.67 -25.64 -2.85
C ILE A 13 4.76 -24.92 -2.03
N ARG A 14 5.83 -25.63 -1.63
CA ARG A 14 6.98 -24.98 -0.97
C ARG A 14 7.62 -23.92 -1.83
N GLU A 15 7.87 -24.19 -3.11
CA GLU A 15 8.40 -23.20 -4.07
C GLU A 15 7.49 -21.98 -4.22
N LEU A 16 6.16 -22.19 -4.22
CA LEU A 16 5.19 -21.08 -4.28
C LEU A 16 5.25 -20.19 -3.02
N PHE A 17 5.43 -20.81 -1.86
CA PHE A 17 5.57 -20.08 -0.60
C PHE A 17 6.95 -19.41 -0.45
N ASP A 18 8.02 -19.99 -1.03
CA ASP A 18 9.37 -19.41 -0.97
C ASP A 18 9.52 -18.16 -1.82
N ASN A 19 8.83 -18.13 -2.96
CA ASN A 19 8.89 -17.04 -3.93
C ASN A 19 7.80 -15.99 -3.75
N ALA A 20 6.98 -16.07 -2.69
CA ALA A 20 5.86 -15.18 -2.48
C ALA A 20 5.94 -14.45 -1.13
N ASP A 21 5.78 -13.14 -1.15
CA ASP A 21 5.62 -12.32 0.06
C ASP A 21 4.17 -12.40 0.60
N VAL A 22 3.22 -12.68 -0.29
CA VAL A 22 1.80 -12.84 0.05
C VAL A 22 1.21 -14.09 -0.59
N VAL A 23 0.42 -14.82 0.19
CA VAL A 23 -0.36 -15.99 -0.23
C VAL A 23 -1.81 -15.76 0.15
N LEU A 24 -2.69 -15.58 -0.83
CA LEU A 24 -4.11 -15.38 -0.60
C LEU A 24 -4.89 -16.67 -0.86
N LEU A 25 -5.81 -16.97 0.04
CA LEU A 25 -6.68 -18.14 0.00
C LEU A 25 -8.04 -17.72 -0.54
N THR A 26 -8.45 -18.35 -1.64
CA THR A 26 -9.71 -18.03 -2.30
C THR A 26 -10.59 -19.26 -2.44
N ASP A 27 -11.90 -19.05 -2.40
CA ASP A 27 -12.90 -20.04 -2.77
C ASP A 27 -13.35 -19.78 -4.20
N PHE A 28 -13.29 -20.80 -5.03
CA PHE A 28 -13.69 -20.73 -6.44
C PHE A 28 -14.92 -21.59 -6.73
N GLN A 29 -15.63 -22.03 -5.70
CA GLN A 29 -16.80 -22.89 -5.86
C GLN A 29 -17.93 -22.12 -6.56
N GLY A 30 -18.41 -22.68 -7.67
CA GLY A 30 -19.50 -22.10 -8.46
C GLY A 30 -19.07 -21.20 -9.60
N LEU A 31 -17.76 -21.02 -9.82
CA LEU A 31 -17.23 -20.32 -10.99
C LEU A 31 -17.24 -21.23 -12.24
N THR A 32 -17.53 -20.65 -13.38
CA THR A 32 -17.40 -21.31 -14.69
C THR A 32 -15.92 -21.41 -15.10
N VAL A 33 -15.65 -22.28 -16.07
CA VAL A 33 -14.28 -22.46 -16.60
C VAL A 33 -13.78 -21.16 -17.27
N GLU A 34 -14.69 -20.42 -17.92
CA GLU A 34 -14.37 -19.16 -18.58
C GLU A 34 -13.94 -18.11 -17.56
N GLU A 35 -14.68 -17.92 -16.48
CA GLU A 35 -14.38 -16.98 -15.39
C GLU A 35 -13.06 -17.32 -14.69
N ILE A 36 -12.79 -18.62 -14.44
CA ILE A 36 -11.49 -19.03 -13.86
C ILE A 36 -10.33 -18.73 -14.80
N ASN A 37 -10.52 -18.87 -16.11
CA ASN A 37 -9.48 -18.55 -17.09
C ASN A 37 -9.24 -17.04 -17.19
N GLU A 38 -10.30 -16.25 -17.11
CA GLU A 38 -10.21 -14.80 -17.06
C GLU A 38 -9.44 -14.32 -15.82
N LEU A 39 -9.80 -14.83 -14.63
CA LEU A 39 -9.07 -14.58 -13.39
C LEU A 39 -7.59 -14.94 -13.50
N ARG A 40 -7.28 -16.11 -14.08
CA ARG A 40 -5.89 -16.52 -14.30
C ARG A 40 -5.13 -15.59 -15.23
N ASN A 41 -5.77 -15.06 -16.27
CA ASN A 41 -5.16 -14.14 -17.19
C ASN A 41 -4.86 -12.79 -16.53
N GLN A 42 -5.82 -12.27 -15.74
CA GLN A 42 -5.65 -11.03 -14.98
C GLN A 42 -4.53 -11.17 -13.93
N LEU A 43 -4.50 -12.27 -13.20
CA LEU A 43 -3.47 -12.54 -12.19
C LEU A 43 -2.08 -12.75 -12.83
N ARG A 44 -2.02 -13.43 -13.97
CA ARG A 44 -0.76 -13.64 -14.71
C ARG A 44 -0.19 -12.33 -15.27
N ALA A 45 -1.05 -11.40 -15.69
CA ALA A 45 -0.61 -10.07 -16.13
C ALA A 45 0.04 -9.25 -14.99
N ALA A 46 -0.32 -9.55 -13.74
CA ALA A 46 0.26 -8.95 -12.54
C ALA A 46 1.36 -9.82 -11.88
N ASP A 47 1.88 -10.84 -12.58
CA ASP A 47 2.90 -11.78 -12.11
C ASP A 47 2.50 -12.58 -10.84
N ILE A 48 1.18 -12.80 -10.69
CA ILE A 48 0.60 -13.58 -9.59
C ILE A 48 0.32 -14.98 -10.09
N ARG A 49 0.81 -15.98 -9.36
CA ARG A 49 0.56 -17.39 -9.66
C ARG A 49 -0.71 -17.86 -8.97
N TYR A 50 -1.64 -18.42 -9.72
CA TYR A 50 -2.89 -18.96 -9.23
C TYR A 50 -2.94 -20.48 -9.40
N LYS A 51 -3.00 -21.21 -8.28
CA LYS A 51 -2.98 -22.69 -8.29
C LYS A 51 -3.97 -23.25 -7.29
N VAL A 52 -4.75 -24.24 -7.77
CA VAL A 52 -5.61 -25.06 -6.90
C VAL A 52 -4.75 -26.13 -6.24
N CYS A 53 -4.78 -26.19 -4.92
CA CYS A 53 -3.98 -27.10 -4.13
C CYS A 53 -4.84 -27.87 -3.13
N LYS A 54 -4.36 -29.06 -2.74
CA LYS A 54 -5.03 -29.86 -1.73
C LYS A 54 -4.81 -29.26 -0.34
N ASN A 55 -5.90 -28.97 0.39
CA ASN A 55 -5.86 -28.31 1.70
C ASN A 55 -4.93 -28.97 2.71
N THR A 56 -4.89 -30.31 2.74
CA THR A 56 -4.02 -31.08 3.63
C THR A 56 -2.54 -30.83 3.35
N LEU A 57 -2.13 -30.66 2.08
CA LEU A 57 -0.73 -30.41 1.71
C LEU A 57 -0.34 -28.96 2.05
N VAL A 58 -1.26 -28.02 1.82
CA VAL A 58 -1.06 -26.61 2.19
C VAL A 58 -0.87 -26.47 3.70
N ASN A 59 -1.69 -27.19 4.49
CA ASN A 59 -1.57 -27.16 5.95
C ASN A 59 -0.23 -27.74 6.45
N VAL A 60 0.27 -28.82 5.84
CA VAL A 60 1.58 -29.40 6.19
C VAL A 60 2.71 -28.39 5.91
N VAL A 61 2.71 -27.77 4.74
CA VAL A 61 3.74 -26.77 4.37
C VAL A 61 3.64 -25.51 5.27
N ALA A 62 2.44 -25.08 5.63
CA ALA A 62 2.24 -23.95 6.54
C ALA A 62 2.78 -24.25 7.95
N GLN A 63 2.53 -25.45 8.48
CA GLN A 63 3.06 -25.89 9.78
C GLN A 63 4.59 -26.01 9.77
N GLU A 64 5.19 -26.53 8.70
CA GLU A 64 6.66 -26.58 8.54
C GLU A 64 7.31 -25.18 8.62
N ARG A 65 6.56 -24.12 8.28
CA ARG A 65 7.00 -22.71 8.35
C ARG A 65 6.63 -22.01 9.64
N GLY A 66 6.02 -22.72 10.60
CA GLY A 66 5.57 -22.12 11.86
C GLY A 66 4.36 -21.22 11.72
N ILE A 67 3.56 -21.39 10.65
CA ILE A 67 2.30 -20.65 10.44
C ILE A 67 1.17 -21.51 10.99
N ASP A 68 0.93 -21.40 12.29
CA ASP A 68 -0.14 -22.11 12.97
C ASP A 68 -1.45 -21.31 12.92
N GLY A 69 -2.59 -22.02 12.69
CA GLY A 69 -3.91 -21.40 12.67
C GLY A 69 -4.52 -21.24 11.29
N LEU A 70 -3.93 -21.80 10.23
CA LEU A 70 -4.48 -21.76 8.87
C LEU A 70 -5.66 -22.73 8.66
N ALA A 71 -5.79 -23.73 9.53
CA ALA A 71 -6.79 -24.79 9.42
C ALA A 71 -8.26 -24.30 9.27
N PRO A 72 -8.72 -23.22 9.94
CA PRO A 72 -10.09 -22.70 9.76
C PRO A 72 -10.35 -22.18 8.34
N TYR A 73 -9.33 -21.63 7.66
CA TYR A 73 -9.41 -21.03 6.33
C TYR A 73 -9.29 -22.08 5.20
N LEU A 74 -8.75 -23.27 5.50
CA LEU A 74 -8.57 -24.38 4.56
C LEU A 74 -9.81 -25.32 4.48
N LYS A 75 -11.00 -24.81 4.73
CA LYS A 75 -12.24 -25.58 4.59
C LYS A 75 -12.82 -25.42 3.19
N GLY A 76 -13.30 -26.52 2.60
CA GLY A 76 -13.90 -26.53 1.26
C GLY A 76 -12.88 -26.43 0.14
N ASN A 77 -13.30 -25.90 -1.02
CA ASN A 77 -12.44 -25.72 -2.17
C ASN A 77 -11.52 -24.52 -1.94
N THR A 78 -10.22 -24.70 -2.13
CA THR A 78 -9.26 -23.64 -1.89
C THR A 78 -8.27 -23.55 -3.04
N ALA A 79 -8.10 -22.34 -3.54
CA ALA A 79 -7.02 -22.00 -4.46
C ALA A 79 -6.08 -21.00 -3.80
N LEU A 80 -4.82 -21.10 -4.15
CA LEU A 80 -3.75 -20.22 -3.69
C LEU A 80 -3.42 -19.20 -4.78
N ALA A 81 -3.49 -17.93 -4.45
CA ALA A 81 -2.93 -16.85 -5.24
C ALA A 81 -1.65 -16.38 -4.55
N THR A 82 -0.50 -16.55 -5.20
CA THR A 82 0.81 -16.21 -4.66
C THR A 82 1.45 -15.10 -5.46
N GLY A 83 1.87 -14.04 -4.79
CA GLY A 83 2.47 -12.86 -5.41
C GLY A 83 3.50 -12.17 -4.53
N THR A 84 4.21 -11.22 -5.10
CA THR A 84 5.22 -10.41 -4.41
C THR A 84 4.60 -9.12 -3.86
N ASP A 85 3.59 -8.57 -4.55
CA ASP A 85 2.92 -7.33 -4.12
C ASP A 85 1.55 -7.63 -3.51
N PRO A 86 1.40 -7.46 -2.17
CA PRO A 86 0.15 -7.72 -1.48
C PRO A 86 -0.99 -6.78 -1.91
N ALA A 87 -0.68 -5.52 -2.22
CA ALA A 87 -1.68 -4.52 -2.60
C ALA A 87 -2.30 -4.84 -3.97
N THR A 88 -1.49 -5.15 -4.97
CA THR A 88 -1.95 -5.51 -6.31
C THR A 88 -2.71 -6.83 -6.30
N SER A 89 -2.21 -7.83 -5.55
CA SER A 89 -2.85 -9.15 -5.44
C SER A 89 -4.25 -9.06 -4.83
N SER A 90 -4.40 -8.30 -3.73
CA SER A 90 -5.70 -8.13 -3.07
C SER A 90 -6.68 -7.30 -3.91
N LYS A 91 -6.21 -6.24 -4.60
CA LYS A 91 -7.06 -5.42 -5.49
C LYS A 91 -7.70 -6.25 -6.60
N ILE A 92 -6.91 -7.07 -7.30
CA ILE A 92 -7.42 -7.90 -8.42
C ILE A 92 -8.42 -8.92 -7.89
N LEU A 93 -8.10 -9.63 -6.80
CA LEU A 93 -8.98 -10.66 -6.24
C LEU A 93 -10.28 -10.08 -5.67
N LEU A 94 -10.23 -8.92 -5.04
CA LEU A 94 -11.43 -8.26 -4.51
C LEU A 94 -12.28 -7.66 -5.62
N ALA A 95 -11.68 -7.04 -6.65
CA ALA A 95 -12.41 -6.54 -7.81
C ALA A 95 -13.15 -7.70 -8.53
N PHE A 96 -12.47 -8.83 -8.73
CA PHE A 96 -13.09 -10.02 -9.30
C PHE A 96 -14.21 -10.57 -8.39
N GLY A 97 -14.06 -10.50 -7.07
CA GLY A 97 -15.10 -10.89 -6.12
C GLY A 97 -16.32 -9.96 -6.12
N GLU A 98 -16.16 -8.67 -6.45
CA GLU A 98 -17.27 -7.73 -6.64
C GLU A 98 -18.08 -8.04 -7.92
N GLU A 99 -17.41 -8.55 -8.97
CA GLU A 99 -18.07 -8.94 -10.24
C GLU A 99 -18.73 -10.33 -10.17
N HIS A 100 -18.21 -11.23 -9.32
CA HIS A 100 -18.65 -12.62 -9.23
C HIS A 100 -19.04 -13.01 -7.79
N GLU A 101 -20.32 -13.08 -7.49
CA GLU A 101 -20.85 -13.41 -6.14
C GLU A 101 -20.38 -14.77 -5.60
N ASN A 102 -20.04 -15.71 -6.48
CA ASN A 102 -19.57 -17.05 -6.13
C ASN A 102 -18.11 -17.09 -5.70
N PHE A 103 -17.34 -16.03 -5.98
CA PHE A 103 -15.94 -15.95 -5.61
C PHE A 103 -15.78 -15.25 -4.25
N LYS A 104 -15.06 -15.89 -3.33
CA LYS A 104 -14.81 -15.32 -1.99
C LYS A 104 -13.35 -15.46 -1.61
N VAL A 105 -12.81 -14.41 -1.06
CA VAL A 105 -11.49 -14.43 -0.42
C VAL A 105 -11.68 -14.86 1.03
N LYS A 106 -11.08 -15.99 1.42
CA LYS A 106 -11.17 -16.54 2.79
C LYS A 106 -10.22 -15.86 3.74
N GLY A 107 -9.09 -15.42 3.25
CA GLY A 107 -8.02 -14.82 4.01
C GLY A 107 -6.69 -14.99 3.29
N GLY A 108 -5.60 -14.78 3.99
CA GLY A 108 -4.26 -14.91 3.41
C GLY A 108 -3.16 -14.99 4.46
N ILE A 109 -1.96 -15.07 3.95
CA ILE A 109 -0.73 -15.06 4.73
C ILE A 109 0.14 -13.95 4.16
N LEU A 110 0.60 -13.05 5.02
CA LEU A 110 1.59 -12.02 4.68
C LEU A 110 2.88 -12.30 5.45
N GLY A 111 3.89 -12.81 4.75
CA GLY A 111 5.08 -13.32 5.40
C GLY A 111 4.78 -14.49 6.34
N THR A 112 4.75 -14.24 7.66
CA THR A 112 4.41 -15.24 8.70
C THR A 112 3.08 -14.97 9.39
N ARG A 113 2.37 -13.87 9.05
CA ARG A 113 1.10 -13.48 9.69
C ARG A 113 -0.09 -13.94 8.88
N ILE A 114 -1.05 -14.54 9.56
CA ILE A 114 -2.36 -14.87 8.97
C ILE A 114 -3.22 -13.62 8.99
N ILE A 115 -3.89 -13.36 7.89
CA ILE A 115 -4.82 -12.26 7.67
C ILE A 115 -6.17 -12.86 7.32
N ASP A 116 -7.22 -12.40 7.98
CA ASP A 116 -8.61 -12.73 7.66
C ASP A 116 -9.13 -11.94 6.44
N ALA A 117 -10.36 -12.18 6.05
CA ALA A 117 -10.98 -11.48 4.92
C ALA A 117 -10.99 -9.96 5.09
N THR A 118 -11.26 -9.46 6.32
CA THR A 118 -11.24 -8.02 6.64
C THR A 118 -9.84 -7.43 6.49
N GLY A 119 -8.82 -8.21 6.87
CA GLY A 119 -7.42 -7.82 6.68
C GLY A 119 -7.04 -7.75 5.20
N VAL A 120 -7.58 -8.64 4.34
CA VAL A 120 -7.35 -8.58 2.88
C VAL A 120 -8.04 -7.35 2.27
N GLU A 121 -9.22 -6.95 2.75
CA GLU A 121 -9.86 -5.69 2.34
C GLU A 121 -8.99 -4.47 2.69
N ALA A 122 -8.39 -4.45 3.87
CA ALA A 122 -7.47 -3.38 4.26
C ALA A 122 -6.21 -3.31 3.36
N LEU A 123 -5.77 -4.43 2.78
CA LEU A 123 -4.68 -4.46 1.81
C LEU A 123 -5.06 -3.78 0.47
N LYS A 124 -6.34 -3.75 0.10
CA LYS A 124 -6.83 -3.06 -1.10
C LYS A 124 -6.48 -1.56 -1.06
N ASP A 125 -6.58 -0.93 0.12
CA ASP A 125 -6.32 0.49 0.31
C ASP A 125 -4.83 0.81 0.50
N MET A 126 -3.98 -0.20 0.55
CA MET A 126 -2.54 -0.02 0.67
C MET A 126 -1.93 0.57 -0.61
N PRO A 127 -1.08 1.60 -0.50
CA PRO A 127 -0.25 2.04 -1.61
C PRO A 127 0.76 0.96 -2.02
N SER A 128 1.28 1.06 -3.25
CA SER A 128 2.35 0.17 -3.71
C SER A 128 3.58 0.25 -2.79
N ARG A 129 4.41 -0.80 -2.82
CA ARG A 129 5.62 -0.92 -1.98
C ARG A 129 6.52 0.31 -2.09
N ASP A 130 6.73 0.82 -3.30
CA ASP A 130 7.59 1.98 -3.55
C ASP A 130 7.04 3.25 -2.91
N VAL A 131 5.73 3.45 -2.98
CA VAL A 131 5.05 4.59 -2.34
C VAL A 131 5.11 4.49 -0.82
N MET A 132 5.00 3.28 -0.25
CA MET A 132 5.14 3.08 1.20
C MET A 132 6.57 3.37 1.67
N ILE A 133 7.58 2.91 0.93
CA ILE A 133 8.99 3.21 1.20
C ILE A 133 9.23 4.73 1.14
N ALA A 134 8.79 5.39 0.08
CA ALA A 134 8.92 6.83 -0.09
C ALA A 134 8.24 7.61 1.06
N ARG A 135 7.05 7.17 1.47
CA ARG A 135 6.33 7.77 2.60
C ARG A 135 7.08 7.58 3.92
N THR A 136 7.63 6.40 4.16
CA THR A 136 8.41 6.11 5.37
C THR A 136 9.68 6.96 5.42
N VAL A 137 10.41 7.06 4.31
CA VAL A 137 11.59 7.93 4.19
C VAL A 137 11.20 9.40 4.40
N GLY A 138 10.07 9.84 3.84
CA GLY A 138 9.54 11.18 4.04
C GLY A 138 9.21 11.50 5.50
N ILE A 139 8.60 10.55 6.23
CA ILE A 139 8.29 10.71 7.66
C ILE A 139 9.57 10.83 8.50
N ILE A 140 10.61 10.07 8.17
CA ILE A 140 11.91 10.17 8.87
C ILE A 140 12.60 11.51 8.56
N GLY A 141 12.44 12.03 7.35
CA GLY A 141 13.01 13.33 6.93
C GLY A 141 12.20 14.54 7.41
N ALA A 142 10.91 14.41 7.67
CA ALA A 142 10.03 15.51 8.03
C ALA A 142 10.50 16.31 9.27
N PRO A 143 10.96 15.69 10.39
CA PRO A 143 11.49 16.43 11.54
C PRO A 143 12.69 17.30 11.20
N LEU A 144 13.59 16.82 10.32
CA LEU A 144 14.76 17.58 9.89
C LEU A 144 14.37 18.80 9.06
N THR A 145 13.43 18.61 8.13
CA THR A 145 12.87 19.69 7.30
C THR A 145 12.13 20.71 8.18
N GLY A 146 11.39 20.25 9.19
CA GLY A 146 10.73 21.10 10.17
C GLY A 146 11.71 21.95 10.97
N LEU A 147 12.82 21.37 11.43
CA LEU A 147 13.89 22.11 12.14
C LEU A 147 14.54 23.15 11.24
N VAL A 148 14.88 22.82 10.01
CA VAL A 148 15.44 23.76 9.04
C VAL A 148 14.48 24.92 8.76
N ASN A 149 13.19 24.62 8.58
CA ASN A 149 12.18 25.66 8.37
C ASN A 149 11.99 26.57 9.60
N THR A 150 12.00 25.99 10.81
CA THR A 150 11.92 26.78 12.05
C THR A 150 13.16 27.64 12.24
N LEU A 151 14.36 27.16 11.94
CA LEU A 151 15.59 27.94 11.98
C LEU A 151 15.59 29.08 10.94
N ASN A 152 15.09 28.81 9.74
CA ASN A 152 14.97 29.84 8.70
C ASN A 152 13.88 30.88 9.00
N GLN A 153 12.73 30.46 9.54
CA GLN A 153 11.63 31.37 9.91
C GLN A 153 11.85 32.02 11.29
N GLY A 154 12.56 31.33 12.19
CA GLY A 154 12.84 31.77 13.56
C GLY A 154 14.10 32.61 13.71
N SER A 155 14.76 33.01 12.62
CA SER A 155 15.85 33.99 12.73
C SER A 155 15.24 35.32 13.18
N PRO A 156 15.49 35.77 14.42
CA PRO A 156 14.99 37.05 14.91
C PRO A 156 15.42 38.21 14.00
N ILE A 157 16.51 38.00 13.25
CA ILE A 157 17.04 38.91 12.24
C ILE A 157 16.05 39.11 11.08
N THR A 158 15.43 38.05 10.54
CA THR A 158 14.45 38.15 9.44
C THR A 158 13.18 38.86 9.89
N GLY A 159 12.73 38.61 11.12
CA GLY A 159 11.61 39.32 11.73
C GLY A 159 11.91 40.82 11.93
N MET A 160 13.07 41.16 12.47
CA MET A 160 13.53 42.56 12.62
C MET A 160 13.70 43.26 11.28
N VAL A 161 14.28 42.60 10.27
CA VAL A 161 14.43 43.18 8.92
C VAL A 161 13.08 43.48 8.29
N ASN A 162 12.11 42.61 8.44
CA ASN A 162 10.74 42.81 7.91
C ASN A 162 10.03 43.96 8.62
N VAL A 163 10.14 44.08 9.94
CA VAL A 163 9.56 45.19 10.72
C VAL A 163 10.23 46.52 10.36
N LEU A 164 11.57 46.58 10.31
CA LEU A 164 12.31 47.75 9.92
C LEU A 164 12.01 48.17 8.48
N SER A 165 11.94 47.23 7.54
CA SER A 165 11.60 47.52 6.15
C SER A 165 10.16 48.02 6.01
N GLY A 166 9.23 47.52 6.82
CA GLY A 166 7.85 47.99 6.87
C GLY A 166 7.72 49.43 7.36
N THR A 167 8.43 49.77 8.46
CA THR A 167 8.43 51.15 9.01
C THR A 167 9.12 52.15 8.07
N ILE A 168 10.21 51.77 7.44
CA ILE A 168 10.89 52.62 6.44
C ILE A 168 9.96 52.89 5.24
N ARG A 169 9.25 51.89 4.72
CA ARG A 169 8.31 52.06 3.63
C ARG A 169 7.14 53.00 4.01
N GLN A 170 6.61 52.87 5.23
CA GLN A 170 5.55 53.77 5.72
C GLN A 170 6.01 55.21 5.80
N VAL A 171 7.21 55.45 6.35
CA VAL A 171 7.78 56.79 6.42
C VAL A 171 8.01 57.38 5.02
N THR A 172 8.55 56.56 4.10
CA THR A 172 8.77 57.01 2.71
C THR A 172 7.45 57.35 1.99
N SER A 173 6.37 56.56 2.20
CA SER A 173 5.08 56.82 1.61
C SER A 173 4.44 58.08 2.16
N VAL A 174 4.56 58.39 3.45
CA VAL A 174 4.08 59.60 4.07
C VAL A 174 4.84 60.83 3.54
N LEU A 175 6.18 60.72 3.44
CA LEU A 175 6.99 61.82 2.89
C LEU A 175 6.68 62.08 1.42
N SER A 176 6.44 61.05 0.59
CA SER A 176 6.01 61.29 -0.79
C SER A 176 4.65 61.96 -0.87
N GLN A 177 3.67 61.54 -0.05
CA GLN A 177 2.34 62.19 0.00
C GLN A 177 2.46 63.65 0.44
N VAL A 178 3.29 63.98 1.45
CA VAL A 178 3.53 65.38 1.86
C VAL A 178 4.22 66.17 0.77
N ALA A 179 5.16 65.58 0.03
CA ALA A 179 5.84 66.25 -1.07
C ALA A 179 4.86 66.54 -2.24
N ASP A 180 3.95 65.62 -2.53
CA ASP A 180 2.94 65.78 -3.57
C ASP A 180 1.92 66.85 -3.18
N GLN A 181 1.43 66.84 -1.93
CA GLN A 181 0.57 67.92 -1.40
C GLN A 181 1.21 69.29 -1.43
N LYS A 182 2.50 69.36 -1.18
CA LYS A 182 3.23 70.64 -1.22
C LYS A 182 3.40 71.16 -2.65
N LYS A 183 3.56 70.30 -3.64
CA LYS A 183 3.58 70.67 -5.03
C LYS A 183 2.21 71.17 -5.53
N GLU A 184 1.13 70.48 -5.13
CA GLU A 184 -0.22 70.94 -5.45
C GLU A 184 -0.59 72.28 -4.80
N ALA A 185 -0.02 72.61 -3.66
CA ALA A 185 -0.20 73.86 -2.99
C ALA A 185 0.69 75.02 -3.53
N GLU A 186 1.75 74.70 -4.25
CA GLU A 186 2.60 75.70 -4.94
C GLU A 186 2.12 76.02 -6.37
N ASP A 187 1.38 75.10 -6.98
CA ASP A 187 0.81 75.28 -8.33
C ASP A 187 -0.62 75.87 -8.34
N ALA A 188 -1.21 76.16 -7.16
CA ALA A 188 -2.51 76.81 -6.97
C ALA A 188 -2.38 78.26 -6.54
#